data_6456f14f97d59053c09c4040fad99670
#
_entry.id   6456f14f97d59053c09c4040fad99670
#
_cell.length_a   1.000
_cell.length_b   1.000
_cell.length_c   1.000
_cell.angle_alpha   90.00
_cell.angle_beta   90.00
_cell.angle_gamma   90.00
#
_symmetry.space_group_name_H-M   'P 1'
#
loop_
_entity.id
_entity.type
_entity.pdbx_description
1 polymer ?
#
loop_
_entity_poly.entity_id
_entity_poly.type
_entity_poly.pdbx_seq_one_letter_code
_entity_poly.pdbx_strand_id
1 'polypeptide(L)'
;AAVIGMIGSWAWGVVDQKLGTQKACLLFGIWYFVGIAFLIAPPTPCMYIGLFMLGGAIGGNGNFLPSLAAQVFGRKDFNVSYACMNMINGIVRSCSFFVLAVLRSMTSGYTVPYMVFAVIAVIGGILIVAVKEKKAIQ
;
A
#
# COMPACT_ATOMS: atom_id res chain seq x y z
N ALA A 1 -1.97 -15.34 -7.56
CA ALA A 1 -1.49 -14.06 -7.00
C ALA A 1 -0.54 -13.33 -7.98
N ALA A 2 0.48 -13.97 -8.55
CA ALA A 2 1.46 -13.31 -9.42
C ALA A 2 0.84 -12.67 -10.69
N VAL A 3 -0.03 -13.36 -11.41
CA VAL A 3 -0.69 -12.85 -12.63
C VAL A 3 -1.57 -11.64 -12.30
N ILE A 4 -2.30 -11.70 -11.20
CA ILE A 4 -3.15 -10.58 -10.73
C ILE A 4 -2.27 -9.38 -10.35
N GLY A 5 -1.11 -9.63 -9.74
CA GLY A 5 -0.13 -8.59 -9.43
C GLY A 5 0.44 -7.90 -10.68
N MET A 6 0.68 -8.63 -11.76
CA MET A 6 1.14 -8.06 -13.03
C MET A 6 0.08 -7.15 -13.66
N ILE A 7 -1.16 -7.59 -13.70
CA ILE A 7 -2.29 -6.78 -14.21
C ILE A 7 -2.50 -5.56 -13.30
N GLY A 8 -2.44 -5.75 -11.99
CA GLY A 8 -2.53 -4.67 -11.02
C GLY A 8 -1.43 -3.63 -11.18
N SER A 9 -0.19 -4.06 -11.39
CA SER A 9 0.95 -3.17 -11.64
C SER A 9 0.74 -2.28 -12.86
N TRP A 10 0.27 -2.86 -13.96
CA TRP A 10 -0.06 -2.11 -15.17
C TRP A 10 -1.20 -1.11 -14.94
N ALA A 11 -2.29 -1.57 -14.32
CA ALA A 11 -3.45 -0.72 -14.04
C ALA A 11 -3.09 0.47 -13.13
N TRP A 12 -2.37 0.22 -12.05
CA TRP A 12 -1.93 1.26 -11.14
C TRP A 12 -0.90 2.21 -11.76
N GLY A 13 -0.04 1.72 -12.65
CA GLY A 13 0.86 2.57 -13.43
C GLY A 13 0.11 3.56 -14.32
N VAL A 14 -0.98 3.15 -14.95
CA VAL A 14 -1.84 4.04 -15.76
C VAL A 14 -2.57 5.05 -14.88
N VAL A 15 -3.05 4.63 -13.70
CA VAL A 15 -3.69 5.52 -12.73
C VAL A 15 -2.71 6.58 -12.21
N ASP A 16 -1.48 6.17 -11.92
CA ASP A 16 -0.40 7.07 -11.47
C ASP A 16 -0.10 8.16 -12.52
N GLN A 17 0.00 7.77 -13.79
CA GLN A 17 0.24 8.70 -14.89
C GLN A 17 -0.90 9.69 -15.12
N LYS A 18 -2.15 9.26 -14.99
CA LYS A 18 -3.33 10.10 -15.28
C LYS A 18 -3.72 11.02 -14.13
N LEU A 19 -3.66 10.54 -12.90
CA LEU A 19 -4.15 11.26 -11.72
C LEU A 19 -3.04 11.96 -10.93
N GLY A 20 -1.79 11.59 -11.19
CA GLY A 20 -0.64 12.01 -10.39
C GLY A 20 -0.43 11.11 -9.17
N THR A 21 0.83 10.97 -8.76
CA THR A 21 1.26 9.98 -7.76
C THR A 21 0.55 10.13 -6.42
N GLN A 22 0.28 11.36 -5.97
CA GLN A 22 -0.36 11.59 -4.66
C GLN A 22 -1.81 11.13 -4.63
N LYS A 23 -2.58 11.47 -5.67
CA LYS A 23 -3.98 11.03 -5.80
C LYS A 23 -4.06 9.52 -6.02
N ALA A 24 -3.14 8.97 -6.78
CA ALA A 24 -3.03 7.53 -7.01
C ALA A 24 -2.73 6.79 -5.70
N CYS A 25 -1.84 7.31 -4.86
CA CYS A 25 -1.55 6.73 -3.53
C CYS A 25 -2.75 6.77 -2.60
N LEU A 26 -3.53 7.85 -2.60
CA LEU A 26 -4.76 7.93 -1.81
C LEU A 26 -5.79 6.90 -2.29
N LEU A 27 -5.98 6.82 -3.59
CA LEU A 27 -6.89 5.85 -4.19
C LEU A 27 -6.44 4.41 -3.89
N PHE A 28 -5.14 4.16 -3.93
CA PHE A 28 -4.53 2.89 -3.55
C PHE A 28 -4.79 2.54 -2.08
N GLY A 29 -4.65 3.51 -1.18
CA GLY A 29 -4.97 3.33 0.24
C GLY A 29 -6.42 2.95 0.48
N ILE A 30 -7.36 3.64 -0.21
CA ILE A 30 -8.78 3.33 -0.16
C ILE A 30 -9.05 1.93 -0.72
N TRP A 31 -8.45 1.58 -1.85
CA TRP A 31 -8.55 0.26 -2.47
C TRP A 31 -8.07 -0.84 -1.52
N TYR A 32 -6.95 -0.62 -0.87
CA TYR A 32 -6.37 -1.55 0.10
C TYR A 32 -7.27 -1.74 1.31
N PHE A 33 -7.82 -0.63 1.84
CA PHE A 33 -8.79 -0.65 2.95
C PHE A 33 -10.05 -1.44 2.60
N VAL A 34 -10.63 -1.18 1.43
CA VAL A 34 -11.82 -1.92 0.92
C VAL A 34 -11.49 -3.40 0.75
N GLY A 35 -10.32 -3.73 0.21
CA GLY A 35 -9.87 -5.11 0.06
C GLY A 35 -9.78 -5.86 1.40
N ILE A 36 -9.25 -5.22 2.43
CA ILE A 36 -9.21 -5.77 3.79
C ILE A 36 -10.63 -5.93 4.37
N ALA A 37 -11.50 -4.93 4.17
CA ALA A 37 -12.88 -5.00 4.63
C ALA A 37 -13.64 -6.21 4.04
N PHE A 38 -13.45 -6.47 2.74
CA PHE A 38 -13.99 -7.67 2.08
C PHE A 38 -13.40 -8.97 2.62
N LEU A 39 -12.14 -8.96 3.05
CA LEU A 39 -11.49 -10.13 3.64
C LEU A 39 -12.07 -10.49 5.02
N ILE A 40 -12.51 -9.49 5.77
CA ILE A 40 -13.13 -9.65 7.09
C ILE A 40 -14.60 -10.06 6.98
N ALA A 41 -15.27 -9.75 5.86
CA ALA A 41 -16.69 -10.05 5.63
C ALA A 41 -16.96 -11.57 5.61
N PRO A 42 -18.00 -12.06 6.32
CA PRO A 42 -18.21 -13.49 6.54
C PRO A 42 -18.62 -14.36 5.33
N PRO A 43 -19.17 -13.87 4.21
CA PRO A 43 -19.46 -14.76 3.09
C PRO A 43 -18.18 -15.14 2.31
N THR A 44 -18.03 -16.42 2.04
CA THR A 44 -16.88 -16.99 1.30
C THR A 44 -16.57 -16.29 -0.03
N PRO A 45 -17.55 -15.90 -0.88
CA PRO A 45 -17.23 -15.17 -2.11
C PRO A 45 -16.61 -13.80 -1.88
N CYS A 46 -16.91 -13.10 -0.80
CA CYS A 46 -16.28 -11.83 -0.45
C CYS A 46 -14.78 -11.97 -0.14
N MET A 47 -14.39 -13.09 0.47
CA MET A 47 -12.97 -13.39 0.70
C MET A 47 -12.18 -13.51 -0.60
N TYR A 48 -12.73 -14.14 -1.63
CA TYR A 48 -12.08 -14.24 -2.95
C TYR A 48 -11.93 -12.87 -3.61
N ILE A 49 -12.94 -12.02 -3.50
CA ILE A 49 -12.88 -10.63 -4.00
C ILE A 49 -11.81 -9.84 -3.25
N GLY A 50 -11.77 -9.94 -1.93
CA GLY A 50 -10.74 -9.32 -1.10
C GLY A 50 -9.32 -9.78 -1.47
N LEU A 51 -9.10 -11.06 -1.67
CA LEU A 51 -7.83 -11.62 -2.12
C LEU A 51 -7.44 -11.13 -3.51
N PHE A 52 -8.39 -11.02 -4.42
CA PHE A 52 -8.16 -10.47 -5.76
C PHE A 52 -7.74 -9.00 -5.69
N MET A 53 -8.45 -8.20 -4.90
CA MET A 53 -8.13 -6.78 -4.69
C MET A 53 -6.74 -6.58 -4.07
N LEU A 54 -6.40 -7.37 -3.05
CA LEU A 54 -5.07 -7.32 -2.40
C LEU A 54 -3.96 -7.80 -3.35
N GLY A 55 -4.23 -8.81 -4.17
CA GLY A 55 -3.29 -9.25 -5.21
C GLY A 55 -2.96 -8.14 -6.21
N GLY A 56 -3.96 -7.39 -6.64
CA GLY A 56 -3.79 -6.20 -7.48
C GLY A 56 -3.01 -5.09 -6.77
N ALA A 57 -3.23 -4.92 -5.46
CA ALA A 57 -2.53 -3.94 -4.65
C ALA A 57 -1.02 -4.25 -4.51
N ILE A 58 -0.63 -5.52 -4.40
CA ILE A 58 0.78 -5.93 -4.34
C ILE A 58 1.55 -5.46 -5.59
N GLY A 59 0.93 -5.59 -6.76
CA GLY A 59 1.51 -5.09 -8.01
C GLY A 59 1.69 -3.58 -8.05
N GLY A 60 0.72 -2.83 -7.53
CA GLY A 60 0.76 -1.36 -7.49
C GLY A 60 1.87 -0.78 -6.60
N ASN A 61 2.15 -1.42 -5.48
CA ASN A 61 3.16 -0.95 -4.52
C ASN A 61 4.55 -0.79 -5.15
N GLY A 62 4.93 -1.67 -6.07
CA GLY A 62 6.21 -1.59 -6.78
C GLY A 62 6.38 -0.35 -7.66
N ASN A 63 5.28 0.25 -8.11
CA ASN A 63 5.30 1.43 -8.97
C ASN A 63 5.28 2.75 -8.19
N PHE A 64 4.60 2.79 -7.06
CA PHE A 64 4.44 4.02 -6.28
C PHE A 64 5.70 4.47 -5.58
N LEU A 65 6.53 3.55 -5.12
CA LEU A 65 7.76 3.87 -4.38
C LEU A 65 8.75 4.67 -5.24
N PRO A 66 9.11 4.24 -6.47
CA PRO A 66 9.97 5.03 -7.34
C PRO A 66 9.32 6.34 -7.81
N SER A 67 8.02 6.35 -8.08
CA SER A 67 7.31 7.57 -8.46
C SER A 67 7.32 8.63 -7.35
N LEU A 68 7.08 8.24 -6.11
CA LEU A 68 7.16 9.12 -4.95
C LEU A 68 8.58 9.64 -4.73
N ALA A 69 9.58 8.78 -4.83
CA ALA A 69 10.99 9.18 -4.69
C ALA A 69 11.38 10.23 -5.73
N ALA A 70 10.96 10.04 -6.98
CA ALA A 70 11.22 10.99 -8.07
C ALA A 70 10.54 12.35 -7.86
N GLN A 71 9.31 12.35 -7.32
CA GLN A 71 8.56 13.59 -7.10
C GLN A 71 9.04 14.39 -5.87
N VAL A 72 9.39 13.71 -4.80
CA VAL A 72 9.76 14.37 -3.54
C VAL A 72 11.22 14.84 -3.54
N PHE A 73 12.13 14.03 -4.06
CA PHE A 73 13.58 14.29 -3.99
C PHE A 73 14.18 14.76 -5.31
N GLY A 74 13.44 14.71 -6.41
CA GLY A 74 13.92 15.08 -7.72
C GLY A 74 14.86 14.03 -8.33
N ARG A 75 15.32 14.31 -9.56
CA ARG A 75 16.13 13.37 -10.34
C ARG A 75 17.59 13.26 -9.90
N LYS A 76 18.13 14.31 -9.27
CA LYS A 76 19.55 14.33 -8.90
C LYS A 76 19.88 13.31 -7.81
N ASP A 77 19.06 13.22 -6.79
CA ASP A 77 19.28 12.34 -5.64
C ASP A 77 18.37 11.10 -5.66
N PHE A 78 17.77 10.80 -6.82
CA PHE A 78 16.80 9.70 -6.97
C PHE A 78 17.36 8.36 -6.49
N ASN A 79 18.58 8.00 -6.90
CA ASN A 79 19.15 6.69 -6.59
C ASN A 79 19.35 6.47 -5.08
N VAL A 80 19.89 7.48 -4.40
CA VAL A 80 20.14 7.42 -2.96
C VAL A 80 18.82 7.44 -2.18
N SER A 81 17.92 8.34 -2.55
CA SER A 81 16.60 8.47 -1.90
C SER A 81 15.76 7.23 -2.10
N TYR A 82 15.73 6.68 -3.31
CA TYR A 82 15.02 5.45 -3.61
C TYR A 82 15.60 4.24 -2.85
N ALA A 83 16.93 4.14 -2.76
CA ALA A 83 17.58 3.08 -1.99
C ALA A 83 17.23 3.16 -0.50
N CYS A 84 17.27 4.36 0.09
CA CYS A 84 16.86 4.58 1.49
C CYS A 84 15.38 4.24 1.72
N MET A 85 14.49 4.71 0.84
CA MET A 85 13.06 4.40 0.94
C MET A 85 12.78 2.91 0.80
N ASN A 86 13.49 2.23 -0.11
CA ASN A 86 13.33 0.80 -0.32
C ASN A 86 13.84 -0.03 0.87
N MET A 87 14.93 0.42 1.50
CA MET A 87 15.45 -0.20 2.72
C MET A 87 14.44 -0.07 3.87
N ILE A 88 13.89 1.13 4.09
CA ILE A 88 12.87 1.36 5.11
C ILE A 88 11.62 0.51 4.81
N ASN A 89 11.18 0.48 3.57
CA ASN A 89 10.04 -0.34 3.15
C ASN A 89 10.28 -1.83 3.40
N GLY A 90 11.48 -2.32 3.16
CA GLY A 90 11.89 -3.70 3.45
C GLY A 90 11.82 -4.02 4.95
N ILE A 91 12.31 -3.13 5.80
CA ILE A 91 12.25 -3.26 7.27
C ILE A 91 10.79 -3.29 7.74
N VAL A 92 9.99 -2.32 7.31
CA VAL A 92 8.56 -2.25 7.66
C VAL A 92 7.81 -3.50 7.22
N ARG A 93 8.09 -4.00 6.02
CA ARG A 93 7.49 -5.21 5.49
C ARG A 93 7.85 -6.44 6.32
N SER A 94 9.11 -6.57 6.71
CA SER A 94 9.57 -7.67 7.58
C SER A 94 8.92 -7.60 8.97
N CYS A 95 8.85 -6.41 9.56
CA CYS A 95 8.16 -6.19 10.83
C CYS A 95 6.67 -6.51 10.74
N SER A 96 6.02 -6.22 9.60
CA SER A 96 4.60 -6.52 9.39
C SER A 96 4.31 -8.02 9.47
N PHE A 97 5.17 -8.86 8.92
CA PHE A 97 5.03 -10.32 9.04
C PHE A 97 5.19 -10.80 10.48
N PHE A 98 6.13 -10.22 11.22
CA PHE A 98 6.31 -10.53 12.64
C PHE A 98 5.09 -10.14 13.46
N VAL A 99 4.58 -8.92 13.27
CA VAL A 99 3.37 -8.43 13.95
C VAL A 99 2.17 -9.31 13.60
N LEU A 100 2.02 -9.72 12.34
CA LEU A 100 0.96 -10.62 11.91
C LEU A 100 1.03 -11.97 12.65
N ALA A 101 2.23 -12.55 12.75
CA ALA A 101 2.43 -13.82 13.43
C ALA A 101 2.10 -13.73 14.93
N VAL A 102 2.56 -12.67 15.60
CA VAL A 102 2.29 -12.43 17.04
C VAL A 102 0.79 -12.22 17.29
N LEU A 103 0.14 -11.36 16.53
CA LEU A 103 -1.29 -11.09 16.67
C LEU A 103 -2.14 -12.33 16.37
N ARG A 104 -1.73 -13.15 15.42
CA ARG A 104 -2.41 -14.42 15.13
C ARG A 104 -2.28 -15.40 16.29
N SER A 105 -1.11 -15.50 16.91
CA SER A 105 -0.90 -16.39 18.06
C SER A 105 -1.70 -15.98 19.29
N MET A 106 -1.90 -14.66 19.48
CA MET A 106 -2.66 -14.12 20.62
C MET A 106 -4.18 -14.21 20.43
N THR A 107 -4.70 -14.08 19.23
CA THR A 107 -6.14 -13.95 18.96
C THR A 107 -6.78 -15.16 18.28
N SER A 108 -6.01 -16.18 17.93
CA SER A 108 -6.47 -17.43 17.26
C SER A 108 -7.26 -17.18 15.96
N GLY A 109 -7.16 -15.98 15.35
CA GLY A 109 -7.86 -15.60 14.13
C GLY A 109 -7.13 -14.52 13.33
N TYR A 110 -7.61 -14.28 12.12
CA TYR A 110 -7.03 -13.28 11.21
C TYR A 110 -7.72 -11.91 11.25
N THR A 111 -8.89 -11.82 11.90
CA THR A 111 -9.73 -10.59 11.89
C THR A 111 -9.02 -9.41 12.56
N VAL A 112 -8.44 -9.63 13.75
CA VAL A 112 -7.74 -8.56 14.49
C VAL A 112 -6.48 -8.08 13.78
N PRO A 113 -5.59 -8.95 13.24
CA PRO A 113 -4.47 -8.51 12.40
C PRO A 113 -4.89 -7.66 11.20
N TYR A 114 -5.94 -8.04 10.50
CA TYR A 114 -6.43 -7.28 9.36
C TYR A 114 -7.00 -5.92 9.75
N MET A 115 -7.70 -5.81 10.88
CA MET A 115 -8.15 -4.54 11.44
C MET A 115 -6.99 -3.60 11.75
N VAL A 116 -5.92 -4.11 12.37
CA VAL A 116 -4.71 -3.33 12.66
C VAL A 116 -4.07 -2.82 11.38
N PHE A 117 -3.94 -3.64 10.35
CA PHE A 117 -3.40 -3.22 9.06
C PHE A 117 -4.29 -2.19 8.34
N ALA A 118 -5.61 -2.31 8.46
CA ALA A 118 -6.54 -1.34 7.93
C ALA A 118 -6.35 0.05 8.57
N VAL A 119 -6.20 0.10 9.90
CA VAL A 119 -5.92 1.35 10.63
C VAL A 119 -4.58 1.95 10.20
N ILE A 120 -3.53 1.14 10.06
CA ILE A 120 -2.21 1.59 9.57
C ILE A 120 -2.33 2.14 8.15
N ALA A 121 -3.10 1.52 7.28
CA ALA A 121 -3.34 2.01 5.92
C ALA A 121 -4.03 3.38 5.89
N VAL A 122 -5.00 3.61 6.78
CA VAL A 122 -5.68 4.92 6.94
C VAL A 122 -4.68 5.98 7.41
N ILE A 123 -3.86 5.67 8.41
CA ILE A 123 -2.82 6.57 8.91
C ILE A 123 -1.82 6.91 7.79
N GLY A 124 -1.39 5.92 7.00
CA GLY A 124 -0.53 6.13 5.84
C GLY A 124 -1.15 7.06 4.79
N GLY A 125 -2.45 6.92 4.52
CA GLY A 125 -3.20 7.81 3.64
C GLY A 125 -3.23 9.26 4.13
N ILE A 126 -3.46 9.47 5.42
CA ILE A 126 -3.44 10.81 6.05
C ILE A 126 -2.05 11.43 5.95
N LEU A 127 -0.99 10.67 6.20
CA LEU A 127 0.40 11.16 6.08
C LEU A 127 0.75 11.58 4.66
N ILE A 128 0.26 10.89 3.64
CA ILE A 128 0.46 11.26 2.22
C ILE A 128 -0.19 12.62 1.93
N VAL A 129 -1.38 12.88 2.45
CA VAL A 129 -2.06 14.18 2.31
C VAL A 129 -1.27 15.27 3.01
N ALA A 130 -0.76 15.02 4.22
CA ALA A 130 0.05 15.98 4.96
C ALA A 130 1.36 16.35 4.24
N VAL A 131 2.02 15.41 3.57
CA VAL A 131 3.21 15.66 2.73
C VAL A 131 2.87 16.57 1.54
N LYS A 132 1.67 16.45 0.97
CA LYS A 132 1.21 17.32 -0.12
C LYS A 132 1.11 18.77 0.30
N GLU A 133 0.55 19.05 1.46
CA GLU A 133 0.41 20.41 1.98
C GLU A 133 1.77 21.09 2.16
N LYS A 134 2.76 20.39 2.65
CA LYS A 134 4.12 20.91 2.83
C LYS A 134 4.77 21.32 1.52
N LYS A 135 4.51 20.63 0.43
CA LYS A 135 5.08 20.93 -0.90
C LYS A 135 4.40 22.13 -1.58
N ALA A 136 3.16 22.42 -1.24
CA ALA A 136 2.42 23.56 -1.76
C ALA A 136 2.86 24.90 -1.13
N ILE A 137 3.56 24.88 0.00
CA ILE A 137 4.03 26.06 0.74
C ILE A 137 5.47 26.44 0.33
N GLN A 138 6.23 25.54 -0.31
CA GLN A 138 7.59 25.81 -0.84
C GLN A 138 7.53 26.18 -2.33
#